data_0fac58a05f3d7a0de6db6bba4da4251e
#
_entry.id   0fac58a05f3d7a0de6db6bba4da4251e
#
_cell.length_a   1.000
_cell.length_b   1.000
_cell.length_c   1.000
_cell.angle_alpha   90.00
_cell.angle_beta   90.00
_cell.angle_gamma   90.00
#
_symmetry.space_group_name_H-M   'P 1'
#
loop_
_entity.id
_entity.type
_entity.pdbx_description
1 polymer ?
#
loop_
_entity_poly.entity_id
_entity_poly.type
_entity_poly.pdbx_seq_one_letter_code
_entity_poly.pdbx_strand_id
1 'polypeptide(L)'
;SAPEASVSINAALSGSNDIAISNVVGSNIFNGLVVVGICAFIAGFSTNRDILKRDMPVNIIITAILCFMFIDGRLSRIEGIILLAGMAAYITCMIISALKNREEAEDCKIMPLPKSLLYIAGGLIAVIFGGNLVVDKACIIAANFGVSQNFIGLTIVAIGTSLPELVTSI
;
A
#
# COMPACT_ATOMS: atom_id res chain seq x y z
N SER A 1 3.65 1.02 1.38
CA SER A 1 2.86 -0.20 1.74
C SER A 1 3.62 -1.23 2.60
N ALA A 2 4.77 -0.88 3.19
CA ALA A 2 5.44 -1.76 4.15
C ALA A 2 4.64 -1.93 5.46
N PRO A 3 4.03 -0.87 6.03
CA PRO A 3 3.15 -0.99 7.20
C PRO A 3 1.94 -1.90 6.94
N GLU A 4 1.26 -1.74 5.81
CA GLU A 4 0.12 -2.59 5.43
C GLU A 4 0.52 -4.06 5.32
N ALA A 5 1.66 -4.34 4.68
CA ALA A 5 2.18 -5.71 4.57
C ALA A 5 2.48 -6.29 5.94
N SER A 6 3.12 -5.53 6.84
CA SER A 6 3.43 -5.97 8.20
C SER A 6 2.15 -6.29 8.99
N VAL A 7 1.15 -5.40 8.97
CA VAL A 7 -0.13 -5.60 9.67
C VAL A 7 -0.86 -6.82 9.11
N SER A 8 -0.96 -6.94 7.78
CA SER A 8 -1.67 -8.05 7.14
C SER A 8 -0.99 -9.40 7.39
N ILE A 9 0.36 -9.46 7.35
CA ILE A 9 1.10 -10.68 7.67
C ILE A 9 0.90 -11.07 9.13
N ASN A 10 1.02 -10.13 10.07
CA ASN A 10 0.81 -10.41 11.50
C ASN A 10 -0.63 -10.87 11.77
N ALA A 11 -1.63 -10.24 11.17
CA ALA A 11 -3.02 -10.64 11.30
C ALA A 11 -3.24 -12.06 10.75
N ALA A 12 -2.67 -12.39 9.59
CA ALA A 12 -2.76 -13.72 9.01
C ALA A 12 -2.07 -14.79 9.87
N LEU A 13 -0.89 -14.49 10.42
CA LEU A 13 -0.16 -15.40 11.33
C LEU A 13 -0.91 -15.62 12.64
N SER A 14 -1.66 -14.62 13.10
CA SER A 14 -2.51 -14.71 14.29
C SER A 14 -3.88 -15.37 14.02
N GLY A 15 -4.14 -15.84 12.80
CA GLY A 15 -5.40 -16.48 12.42
C GLY A 15 -6.54 -15.50 12.15
N SER A 16 -6.27 -14.19 12.16
CA SER A 16 -7.26 -13.12 11.91
C SER A 16 -7.29 -12.75 10.41
N ASN A 17 -7.62 -13.72 9.56
CA ASN A 17 -7.56 -13.56 8.10
C ASN A 17 -8.46 -12.44 7.58
N ASP A 18 -9.63 -12.24 8.20
CA ASP A 18 -10.56 -11.17 7.84
C ASP A 18 -9.91 -9.78 8.00
N ILE A 19 -9.12 -9.58 9.06
CA ILE A 19 -8.39 -8.32 9.29
C ILE A 19 -7.30 -8.15 8.24
N ALA A 20 -6.56 -9.22 7.90
CA ALA A 20 -5.52 -9.15 6.90
C ALA A 20 -6.06 -8.70 5.53
N ILE A 21 -7.16 -9.32 5.08
CA ILE A 21 -7.80 -9.00 3.81
C ILE A 21 -8.42 -7.61 3.83
N SER A 22 -9.13 -7.28 4.90
CA SER A 22 -9.80 -5.99 5.06
C SER A 22 -8.81 -4.83 5.07
N ASN A 23 -7.64 -5.01 5.67
CA ASN A 23 -6.58 -4.01 5.65
C ASN A 23 -6.06 -3.77 4.23
N VAL A 24 -5.84 -4.83 3.43
CA VAL A 24 -5.39 -4.70 2.03
C VAL A 24 -6.44 -3.98 1.17
N VAL A 25 -7.70 -4.37 1.28
CA VAL A 25 -8.79 -3.75 0.51
C VAL A 25 -9.05 -2.31 0.97
N GLY A 26 -9.08 -2.09 2.29
CA GLY A 26 -9.31 -0.78 2.88
C GLY A 26 -8.23 0.23 2.53
N SER A 27 -6.96 -0.16 2.59
CA SER A 27 -5.83 0.71 2.21
C SER A 27 -5.83 1.05 0.72
N ASN A 28 -6.18 0.10 -0.16
CA ASN A 28 -6.33 0.39 -1.58
C ASN A 28 -7.45 1.42 -1.85
N ILE A 29 -8.60 1.29 -1.18
CA ILE A 29 -9.70 2.25 -1.29
C ILE A 29 -9.27 3.62 -0.75
N PHE A 30 -8.63 3.65 0.41
CA PHE A 30 -8.15 4.89 1.02
C PHE A 30 -7.13 5.58 0.12
N ASN A 31 -6.13 4.85 -0.37
CA ASN A 31 -5.10 5.40 -1.25
C ASN A 31 -5.69 5.91 -2.57
N GLY A 32 -6.61 5.15 -3.19
CA GLY A 32 -7.25 5.54 -4.45
C GLY A 32 -8.19 6.73 -4.35
N LEU A 33 -8.95 6.86 -3.26
CA LEU A 33 -9.94 7.92 -3.12
C LEU A 33 -9.42 9.10 -2.29
N VAL A 34 -8.80 8.84 -1.14
CA VAL A 34 -8.43 9.90 -0.21
C VAL A 34 -7.07 10.49 -0.56
N VAL A 35 -6.03 9.65 -0.68
CA VAL A 35 -4.68 10.15 -0.99
C VAL A 35 -4.65 10.85 -2.35
N VAL A 36 -5.10 10.17 -3.40
CA VAL A 36 -5.14 10.75 -4.75
C VAL A 36 -6.08 11.96 -4.79
N GLY A 37 -7.24 11.91 -4.11
CA GLY A 37 -8.19 13.00 -4.05
C GLY A 37 -7.64 14.25 -3.37
N ILE A 38 -6.95 14.10 -2.23
CA ILE A 38 -6.31 15.21 -1.51
C ILE A 38 -5.17 15.80 -2.35
N CYS A 39 -4.31 14.96 -2.94
CA CYS A 39 -3.23 15.44 -3.81
C CYS A 39 -3.77 16.24 -4.99
N ALA A 40 -4.82 15.75 -5.65
CA ALA A 40 -5.45 16.44 -6.76
C ALA A 40 -6.12 17.76 -6.33
N PHE A 41 -6.66 17.83 -5.12
CA PHE A 41 -7.28 19.04 -4.57
C PHE A 41 -6.22 20.11 -4.23
N ILE A 42 -5.07 19.70 -3.69
CA ILE A 42 -3.98 20.63 -3.32
C ILE A 42 -3.23 21.11 -4.56
N ALA A 43 -2.84 20.18 -5.44
CA ALA A 43 -2.11 20.48 -6.66
C ALA A 43 -2.60 19.55 -7.78
N GLY A 44 -3.41 20.10 -8.70
CA GLY A 44 -3.83 19.33 -9.86
C GLY A 44 -2.62 18.77 -10.61
N PHE A 45 -2.59 17.46 -10.87
CA PHE A 45 -1.49 16.81 -11.58
C PHE A 45 -1.99 16.11 -12.85
N SER A 46 -1.12 16.03 -13.85
CA SER A 46 -1.36 15.26 -15.07
C SER A 46 -0.72 13.88 -14.94
N THR A 47 -1.43 12.85 -15.37
CA THR A 47 -0.93 11.47 -15.34
C THR A 47 -0.23 11.11 -16.64
N ASN A 48 0.92 10.44 -16.56
CA ASN A 48 1.63 9.94 -17.74
C ASN A 48 0.79 8.89 -18.48
N ARG A 49 0.91 8.89 -19.82
CA ARG A 49 0.20 7.91 -20.67
C ARG A 49 0.54 6.46 -20.36
N ASP A 50 1.74 6.19 -19.87
CA ASP A 50 2.18 4.84 -19.51
C ASP A 50 1.41 4.31 -18.28
N ILE A 51 1.17 5.16 -17.29
CA ILE A 51 0.34 4.83 -16.13
C ILE A 51 -1.09 4.49 -16.57
N LEU A 52 -1.68 5.33 -17.44
CA LEU A 52 -3.05 5.13 -17.91
C LEU A 52 -3.22 3.88 -18.78
N LYS A 53 -2.23 3.57 -19.63
CA LYS A 53 -2.35 2.49 -20.63
C LYS A 53 -1.80 1.15 -20.17
N ARG A 54 -0.86 1.14 -19.23
CA ARG A 54 -0.20 -0.05 -18.73
C ARG A 54 -0.60 -0.35 -17.28
N ASP A 55 -0.32 0.58 -16.37
CA ASP A 55 -0.40 0.29 -14.94
C ASP A 55 -1.84 0.27 -14.42
N MET A 56 -2.70 1.17 -14.89
CA MET A 56 -4.13 1.15 -14.53
C MET A 56 -4.87 -0.11 -14.99
N PRO A 57 -4.78 -0.55 -16.26
CA PRO A 57 -5.41 -1.81 -16.68
C PRO A 57 -4.89 -3.02 -15.90
N VAL A 58 -3.58 -3.09 -15.64
CA VAL A 58 -2.99 -4.17 -14.84
C VAL A 58 -3.56 -4.18 -13.42
N ASN A 59 -3.68 -3.01 -12.79
CA ASN A 59 -4.28 -2.88 -11.45
C ASN A 59 -5.73 -3.36 -11.43
N ILE A 60 -6.54 -2.96 -12.41
CA ILE A 60 -7.94 -3.39 -12.54
C ILE A 60 -8.02 -4.92 -12.72
N ILE A 61 -7.19 -5.50 -13.58
CA ILE A 61 -7.15 -6.95 -13.82
C ILE A 61 -6.77 -7.69 -12.55
N ILE A 62 -5.71 -7.26 -11.85
CA ILE A 62 -5.27 -7.89 -10.59
C ILE A 62 -6.37 -7.82 -9.53
N THR A 63 -7.04 -6.66 -9.40
CA THR A 63 -8.14 -6.49 -8.46
C THR A 63 -9.32 -7.41 -8.82
N ALA A 64 -9.66 -7.54 -10.10
CA ALA A 64 -10.70 -8.45 -10.55
C ALA A 64 -10.35 -9.93 -10.28
N ILE A 65 -9.10 -10.33 -10.52
CA ILE A 65 -8.59 -11.68 -10.19
C ILE A 65 -8.69 -11.92 -8.68
N LEU A 66 -8.28 -10.96 -7.87
CA LEU A 66 -8.34 -11.05 -6.42
C LEU A 66 -9.80 -11.21 -5.95
N CYS A 67 -10.73 -10.40 -6.47
CA CYS A 67 -12.16 -10.54 -6.18
C CYS A 67 -12.71 -11.91 -6.58
N PHE A 68 -12.28 -12.45 -7.73
CA PHE A 68 -12.69 -13.78 -8.18
C PHE A 68 -12.15 -14.88 -7.25
N MET A 69 -10.90 -14.79 -6.81
CA MET A 69 -10.30 -15.72 -5.86
C MET A 69 -10.97 -15.68 -4.49
N PHE A 70 -11.58 -14.55 -4.13
CA PHE A 70 -12.29 -14.38 -2.85
C PHE A 70 -13.77 -14.77 -2.88
N ILE A 71 -14.31 -15.28 -3.96
CA ILE A 71 -15.74 -15.66 -4.06
C ILE A 71 -16.13 -16.71 -3.01
N ASP A 72 -15.22 -17.62 -2.67
CA ASP A 72 -15.44 -18.65 -1.65
C ASP A 72 -15.10 -18.17 -0.21
N GLY A 73 -14.70 -16.91 -0.04
CA GLY A 73 -14.34 -16.30 1.25
C GLY A 73 -13.02 -16.80 1.82
N ARG A 74 -12.19 -17.46 1.02
CA ARG A 74 -10.88 -17.99 1.47
C ARG A 74 -9.84 -17.76 0.41
N LEU A 75 -8.61 -17.45 0.84
CA LEU A 75 -7.44 -17.41 -0.04
C LEU A 75 -6.56 -18.63 0.26
N SER A 76 -6.45 -19.53 -0.71
CA SER A 76 -5.62 -20.71 -0.58
C SER A 76 -4.13 -20.38 -0.76
N ARG A 77 -3.25 -21.27 -0.29
CA ARG A 77 -1.79 -21.12 -0.47
C ARG A 77 -1.38 -21.07 -1.94
N ILE A 78 -2.08 -21.81 -2.80
CA ILE A 78 -1.80 -21.85 -4.24
C ILE A 78 -2.13 -20.51 -4.87
N GLU A 79 -3.27 -19.92 -4.53
CA GLU A 79 -3.67 -18.58 -4.99
C GLU A 79 -2.69 -17.51 -4.51
N GLY A 80 -2.22 -17.60 -3.26
CA GLY A 80 -1.17 -16.73 -2.75
C GLY A 80 0.13 -16.82 -3.55
N ILE A 81 0.56 -18.03 -3.93
CA ILE A 81 1.74 -18.24 -4.77
C ILE A 81 1.53 -17.64 -6.17
N ILE A 82 0.35 -17.79 -6.76
CA ILE A 82 0.01 -17.21 -8.07
C ILE A 82 0.08 -15.68 -8.01
N LEU A 83 -0.45 -15.05 -6.95
CA LEU A 83 -0.38 -13.61 -6.77
C LEU A 83 1.08 -13.12 -6.61
N LEU A 84 1.90 -13.83 -5.83
CA LEU A 84 3.32 -13.50 -5.67
C LEU A 84 4.10 -13.67 -6.98
N ALA A 85 3.84 -14.71 -7.75
CA ALA A 85 4.44 -14.90 -9.07
C ALA A 85 4.02 -13.79 -10.03
N GLY A 86 2.74 -13.39 -10.02
CA GLY A 86 2.22 -12.25 -10.78
C GLY A 86 2.93 -10.95 -10.42
N MET A 87 3.15 -10.68 -9.13
CA MET A 87 3.88 -9.51 -8.65
C MET A 87 5.34 -9.52 -9.13
N ALA A 88 6.03 -10.67 -9.03
CA ALA A 88 7.40 -10.81 -9.52
C ALA A 88 7.50 -10.57 -11.03
N ALA A 89 6.57 -11.11 -11.80
CA ALA A 89 6.49 -10.88 -13.25
C ALA A 89 6.25 -9.40 -13.58
N TYR A 90 5.31 -8.74 -12.87
CA TYR A 90 5.02 -7.33 -13.06
C TYR A 90 6.25 -6.44 -12.77
N ILE A 91 6.93 -6.66 -11.65
CA ILE A 91 8.16 -5.91 -11.29
C ILE A 91 9.24 -6.14 -12.36
N THR A 92 9.42 -7.38 -12.82
CA THR A 92 10.39 -7.70 -13.85
C THR A 92 10.08 -6.95 -15.15
N CYS A 93 8.81 -6.94 -15.58
CA CYS A 93 8.37 -6.18 -16.75
C CYS A 93 8.60 -4.68 -16.58
N MET A 94 8.34 -4.12 -15.41
CA MET A 94 8.61 -2.71 -15.11
C MET A 94 10.11 -2.38 -15.23
N ILE A 95 10.96 -3.20 -14.63
CA ILE A 95 12.43 -3.01 -14.68
C ILE A 95 12.93 -3.06 -16.12
N ILE A 96 12.51 -4.07 -16.90
CA ILE A 96 12.89 -4.21 -18.31
C ILE A 96 12.41 -3.00 -19.13
N SER A 97 11.18 -2.54 -18.90
CA SER A 97 10.62 -1.37 -19.56
C SER A 97 11.40 -0.09 -19.22
N ALA A 98 11.75 0.11 -17.96
CA ALA A 98 12.54 1.24 -17.50
C ALA A 98 13.97 1.24 -18.08
N LEU A 99 14.59 0.07 -18.15
CA LEU A 99 15.92 -0.08 -18.76
C LEU A 99 15.92 0.18 -20.29
N LYS A 100 14.81 -0.17 -20.95
CA LYS A 100 14.65 0.02 -22.41
C LYS A 100 14.32 1.47 -22.75
N ASN A 101 13.50 2.12 -21.95
CA ASN A 101 13.10 3.53 -22.11
C ASN A 101 13.96 4.40 -21.18
N ARG A 102 15.27 4.36 -21.37
CA ARG A 102 16.19 5.25 -20.68
C ARG A 102 15.96 6.69 -21.18
N GLU A 103 14.90 7.33 -20.68
CA GLU A 103 14.77 8.78 -20.75
C GLU A 103 15.91 9.37 -19.92
N GLU A 104 16.53 10.44 -20.45
CA GLU A 104 17.59 11.17 -19.78
C GLU A 104 17.13 11.46 -18.35
N ALA A 105 17.80 10.85 -17.39
CA ALA A 105 17.50 11.12 -15.98
C ALA A 105 17.71 12.62 -15.78
N GLU A 106 16.67 13.34 -15.36
CA GLU A 106 16.83 14.71 -14.88
C GLU A 106 18.01 14.74 -13.92
N ASP A 107 18.85 15.78 -14.01
CA ASP A 107 20.03 15.98 -13.19
C ASP A 107 19.65 16.08 -11.70
N CYS A 108 19.23 14.98 -11.13
CA CYS A 108 19.01 14.85 -9.70
C CYS A 108 20.38 14.87 -9.01
N LYS A 109 20.59 15.83 -8.12
CA LYS A 109 21.78 15.86 -7.26
C LYS A 109 21.86 14.54 -6.50
N ILE A 110 22.76 13.65 -6.97
CA ILE A 110 22.96 12.34 -6.37
C ILE A 110 23.56 12.54 -4.97
N MET A 111 22.79 12.16 -3.96
CA MET A 111 23.28 12.18 -2.57
C MET A 111 24.24 11.00 -2.35
N PRO A 112 25.32 11.15 -1.54
CA PRO A 112 26.23 10.06 -1.22
C PRO A 112 25.46 8.86 -0.64
N LEU A 113 25.76 7.66 -1.12
CA LEU A 113 25.08 6.42 -0.78
C LEU A 113 24.88 6.21 0.74
N PRO A 114 25.89 6.41 1.62
CA PRO A 114 25.70 6.22 3.06
C PRO A 114 24.71 7.20 3.66
N LYS A 115 24.65 8.42 3.14
CA LYS A 115 23.71 9.45 3.59
C LYS A 115 22.28 9.12 3.14
N SER A 116 22.10 8.63 1.90
CA SER A 116 20.83 8.16 1.39
C SER A 116 20.30 6.98 2.20
N LEU A 117 21.15 5.99 2.51
CA LEU A 117 20.77 4.84 3.33
C LEU A 117 20.36 5.26 4.75
N LEU A 118 21.05 6.24 5.35
CA LEU A 118 20.71 6.76 6.68
C LEU A 118 19.32 7.44 6.67
N TYR A 119 19.04 8.28 5.66
CA TYR A 119 17.72 8.92 5.52
C TYR A 119 16.61 7.93 5.24
N ILE A 120 16.85 6.92 4.39
CA ILE A 120 15.87 5.86 4.11
C ILE A 120 15.58 5.05 5.37
N ALA A 121 16.62 4.59 6.07
CA ALA A 121 16.45 3.81 7.30
C ALA A 121 15.77 4.63 8.40
N GLY A 122 16.23 5.85 8.65
CA GLY A 122 15.65 6.75 9.65
C GLY A 122 14.20 7.13 9.34
N GLY A 123 13.90 7.45 8.09
CA GLY A 123 12.55 7.75 7.62
C GLY A 123 11.62 6.54 7.75
N LEU A 124 12.06 5.36 7.35
CA LEU A 124 11.28 4.12 7.47
C LEU A 124 10.97 3.79 8.93
N ILE A 125 11.97 3.90 9.82
CA ILE A 125 11.78 3.71 11.27
C ILE A 125 10.77 4.72 11.81
N ALA A 126 10.92 6.01 11.49
CA ALA A 126 10.01 7.06 11.96
C ALA A 126 8.57 6.83 11.48
N VAL A 127 8.38 6.41 10.22
CA VAL A 127 7.08 6.10 9.64
C VAL A 127 6.43 4.89 10.33
N ILE A 128 7.18 3.81 10.56
CA ILE A 128 6.65 2.60 11.20
C ILE A 128 6.27 2.91 12.66
N PHE A 129 7.15 3.53 13.42
CA PHE A 129 6.86 3.86 14.83
C PHE A 129 5.73 4.89 14.97
N GLY A 130 5.74 5.95 14.15
CA GLY A 130 4.69 6.96 14.15
C GLY A 130 3.34 6.38 13.75
N GLY A 131 3.29 5.58 12.69
CA GLY A 131 2.09 4.89 12.23
C GLY A 131 1.50 3.96 13.30
N ASN A 132 2.32 3.11 13.91
CA ASN A 132 1.88 2.21 14.98
C ASN A 132 1.32 2.99 16.19
N LEU A 133 1.98 4.06 16.60
CA LEU A 133 1.52 4.90 17.72
C LEU A 133 0.15 5.53 17.43
N VAL A 134 -0.07 6.03 16.22
CA VAL A 134 -1.35 6.61 15.79
C VAL A 134 -2.44 5.55 15.79
N VAL A 135 -2.18 4.38 15.18
CA VAL A 135 -3.12 3.26 15.10
C VAL A 135 -3.51 2.78 16.50
N ASP A 136 -2.53 2.52 17.37
CA ASP A 136 -2.78 2.04 18.74
C ASP A 136 -3.68 3.00 19.54
N LYS A 137 -3.37 4.32 19.47
CA LYS A 137 -4.16 5.32 20.18
C LYS A 137 -5.55 5.50 19.58
N ALA A 138 -5.68 5.47 18.27
CA ALA A 138 -6.95 5.54 17.58
C ALA A 138 -7.84 4.32 17.90
N CYS A 139 -7.27 3.12 17.95
CA CYS A 139 -7.97 1.91 18.34
C CYS A 139 -8.50 1.97 19.78
N ILE A 140 -7.68 2.46 20.72
CA ILE A 140 -8.09 2.63 22.12
C ILE A 140 -9.26 3.63 22.23
N ILE A 141 -9.17 4.76 21.55
CA ILE A 141 -10.22 5.79 21.54
C ILE A 141 -11.51 5.20 20.97
N ALA A 142 -11.45 4.54 19.82
CA ALA A 142 -12.63 3.97 19.18
C ALA A 142 -13.27 2.86 20.02
N ALA A 143 -12.47 2.02 20.68
CA ALA A 143 -12.97 1.00 21.59
C ALA A 143 -13.71 1.62 22.78
N ASN A 144 -13.22 2.74 23.32
CA ASN A 144 -13.89 3.48 24.40
C ASN A 144 -15.24 4.08 23.97
N PHE A 145 -15.40 4.37 22.68
CA PHE A 145 -16.69 4.80 22.11
C PHE A 145 -17.61 3.61 21.74
N GLY A 146 -17.24 2.38 22.07
CA GLY A 146 -18.05 1.19 21.81
C GLY A 146 -18.04 0.71 20.36
N VAL A 147 -17.08 1.16 19.56
CA VAL A 147 -16.92 0.71 18.17
C VAL A 147 -16.40 -0.73 18.15
N SER A 148 -16.99 -1.58 17.30
CA SER A 148 -16.60 -2.98 17.22
C SER A 148 -15.15 -3.17 16.71
N GLN A 149 -14.45 -4.18 17.22
CA GLN A 149 -13.07 -4.49 16.83
C GLN A 149 -12.90 -4.71 15.32
N ASN A 150 -13.89 -5.34 14.67
CA ASN A 150 -13.87 -5.55 13.24
C ASN A 150 -13.95 -4.24 12.45
N PHE A 151 -14.79 -3.30 12.90
CA PHE A 151 -14.91 -1.99 12.27
C PHE A 151 -13.65 -1.15 12.48
N ILE A 152 -13.03 -1.22 13.67
CA ILE A 152 -11.74 -0.57 13.97
C ILE A 152 -10.65 -1.07 13.00
N GLY A 153 -10.55 -2.40 12.83
CA GLY A 153 -9.59 -2.99 11.90
C GLY A 153 -9.78 -2.56 10.46
N LEU A 154 -11.04 -2.57 10.00
CA LEU A 154 -11.39 -2.19 8.62
C LEU A 154 -11.16 -0.72 8.28
N THR A 155 -11.28 0.17 9.26
CA THR A 155 -11.23 1.62 9.02
C THR A 155 -9.98 2.24 9.61
N ILE A 156 -9.84 2.22 10.94
CA ILE A 156 -8.79 2.94 11.65
C ILE A 156 -7.41 2.37 11.33
N VAL A 157 -7.29 1.04 11.31
CA VAL A 157 -6.03 0.38 10.98
C VAL A 157 -5.66 0.64 9.52
N ALA A 158 -6.61 0.47 8.59
CA ALA A 158 -6.37 0.73 7.16
C ALA A 158 -5.98 2.19 6.87
N ILE A 159 -6.67 3.15 7.50
CA ILE A 159 -6.32 4.57 7.39
C ILE A 159 -4.93 4.82 8.00
N GLY A 160 -4.67 4.31 9.20
CA GLY A 160 -3.42 4.54 9.92
C GLY A 160 -2.19 3.99 9.19
N THR A 161 -2.30 2.82 8.58
CA THR A 161 -1.22 2.23 7.78
C THR A 161 -0.96 3.00 6.48
N SER A 162 -1.97 3.70 5.94
CA SER A 162 -1.86 4.50 4.72
C SER A 162 -1.57 5.99 4.97
N LEU A 163 -1.45 6.44 6.23
CA LEU A 163 -1.04 7.82 6.55
C LEU A 163 0.35 8.18 6.00
N PRO A 164 1.36 7.29 6.03
CA PRO A 164 2.66 7.56 5.42
C PRO A 164 2.56 7.85 3.93
N GLU A 165 1.74 7.12 3.20
CA GLU A 165 1.51 7.34 1.78
C GLU A 165 0.89 8.72 1.52
N LEU A 166 -0.06 9.14 2.36
CA LEU A 166 -0.63 10.48 2.26
C LEU A 166 0.43 11.57 2.49
N VAL A 167 1.24 11.44 3.54
CA VAL A 167 2.28 12.43 3.88
C VAL A 167 3.37 12.52 2.82
N THR A 168 3.73 11.38 2.20
CA THR A 168 4.76 11.36 1.15
C THR A 168 4.26 11.81 -0.21
N SER A 169 2.92 11.84 -0.41
CA SER A 169 2.30 12.23 -1.69
C SER A 169 1.93 13.71 -1.76
N ILE A 170 1.92 14.43 -0.63
CA ILE A 170 1.68 15.88 -0.52
C ILE A 170 3.01 16.63 -0.54
#